data_7456b69cacb49d4c869133cf478b8ad4
#
_entry.id   7456b69cacb49d4c869133cf478b8ad4
#
_cell.length_a   1.000
_cell.length_b   1.000
_cell.length_c   1.000
_cell.angle_alpha   90.00
_cell.angle_beta   90.00
_cell.angle_gamma   90.00
#
_symmetry.space_group_name_H-M   'P 1'
#
loop_
_entity.id
_entity.type
_entity.pdbx_description
1 polymer ?
#
loop_
_entity_poly.entity_id
_entity_poly.type
_entity_poly.pdbx_seq_one_letter_code
_entity_poly.pdbx_strand_id
1 'polypeptide(L)'
;MSDLSITLDALARSRFQLSVSCYFDEGLFRREQDLIFEHGPRYLGHELSVPEPGDFHALAQEGEGRALVRTPRGVELISNVCRHRQAVMLRGRGNTKSSIVCPLHRWTYDLTGRLIGAPHFADDPCLNLNNYPLQTWNGLVFEASR
;
A
#
# COMPACT_ATOMS: atom_id res chain seq x y z
N MET A 1 32.21 11.06 28.34
CA MET A 1 30.87 10.98 28.97
C MET A 1 29.87 11.22 27.86
N SER A 2 29.02 10.23 27.69
CA SER A 2 28.30 9.95 26.46
C SER A 2 27.16 10.92 26.15
N ASP A 3 26.90 11.18 24.87
CA ASP A 3 25.76 11.89 24.29
C ASP A 3 24.39 11.48 24.88
N LEU A 4 24.29 10.29 25.48
CA LEU A 4 23.07 9.78 26.08
C LEU A 4 22.62 10.59 27.32
N SER A 5 23.54 11.10 28.15
CA SER A 5 23.16 11.86 29.35
C SER A 5 22.61 13.25 28.96
N ILE A 6 23.16 13.85 27.90
CA ILE A 6 22.68 15.12 27.36
C ILE A 6 21.29 14.96 26.75
N THR A 7 21.04 13.84 26.08
CA THR A 7 19.75 13.50 25.45
C THR A 7 18.65 13.26 26.51
N LEU A 8 18.96 12.54 27.61
CA LEU A 8 18.03 12.30 28.69
C LEU A 8 17.66 13.59 29.46
N ASP A 9 18.65 14.48 29.68
CA ASP A 9 18.41 15.79 30.29
C ASP A 9 17.56 16.71 29.40
N ALA A 10 17.80 16.67 28.08
CA ALA A 10 16.99 17.41 27.12
C ALA A 10 15.54 16.91 27.07
N LEU A 11 15.34 15.58 27.10
CA LEU A 11 14.02 14.95 27.16
C LEU A 11 13.29 15.28 28.46
N ALA A 12 13.99 15.24 29.61
CA ALA A 12 13.40 15.56 30.92
C ALA A 12 12.97 17.04 31.03
N ARG A 13 13.61 17.95 30.28
CA ARG A 13 13.26 19.37 30.21
C ARG A 13 12.27 19.71 29.09
N SER A 14 11.91 18.76 28.26
CA SER A 14 10.95 19.00 27.18
C SER A 14 9.58 19.35 27.74
N ARG A 15 9.09 20.55 27.39
CA ARG A 15 7.75 21.04 27.77
C ARG A 15 6.65 20.49 26.87
N PHE A 16 6.99 19.69 25.84
CA PHE A 16 6.07 19.18 24.82
C PHE A 16 5.81 17.69 24.95
N GLN A 17 5.94 17.11 26.14
CA GLN A 17 5.52 15.74 26.37
C GLN A 17 4.00 15.70 26.40
N LEU A 18 3.43 14.83 25.58
CA LEU A 18 2.02 14.53 25.63
C LEU A 18 1.67 13.88 26.97
N SER A 19 0.55 14.29 27.57
CA SER A 19 0.02 13.65 28.75
C SER A 19 -0.24 12.15 28.45
N VAL A 20 -0.01 11.29 29.45
CA VAL A 20 -0.34 9.86 29.34
C VAL A 20 -1.82 9.63 28.99
N SER A 21 -2.72 10.54 29.42
CA SER A 21 -4.13 10.50 29.06
C SER A 21 -4.38 10.53 27.53
N CYS A 22 -3.50 11.17 26.75
CA CYS A 22 -3.61 11.24 25.29
C CYS A 22 -3.59 9.86 24.62
N TYR A 23 -2.94 8.87 25.23
CA TYR A 23 -2.88 7.50 24.72
C TYR A 23 -4.19 6.71 24.92
N PHE A 24 -5.11 7.23 25.73
CA PHE A 24 -6.37 6.56 26.09
C PHE A 24 -7.60 7.44 25.81
N ASP A 25 -7.42 8.65 25.30
CA ASP A 25 -8.49 9.59 24.99
C ASP A 25 -9.11 9.25 23.64
N GLU A 26 -10.34 8.72 23.65
CA GLU A 26 -11.07 8.38 22.44
C GLU A 26 -11.38 9.61 21.54
N GLY A 27 -11.59 10.76 22.14
CA GLY A 27 -11.84 12.01 21.40
C GLY A 27 -10.61 12.45 20.62
N LEU A 28 -9.42 12.36 21.23
CA LEU A 28 -8.16 12.62 20.59
C LEU A 28 -7.88 11.60 19.47
N PHE A 29 -8.08 10.30 19.75
CA PHE A 29 -7.93 9.24 18.76
C PHE A 29 -8.80 9.47 17.51
N ARG A 30 -10.07 9.83 17.67
CA ARG A 30 -10.96 10.15 16.55
C ARG A 30 -10.46 11.33 15.73
N ARG A 31 -9.95 12.38 16.39
CA ARG A 31 -9.35 13.53 15.71
C ARG A 31 -8.08 13.18 14.96
N GLU A 32 -7.24 12.30 15.51
CA GLU A 32 -6.03 11.81 14.83
C GLU A 32 -6.41 10.99 13.60
N GLN A 33 -7.41 10.10 13.72
CA GLN A 33 -7.93 9.34 12.57
C GLN A 33 -8.38 10.29 11.45
N ASP A 34 -9.25 11.25 11.79
CA ASP A 34 -9.80 12.19 10.82
C ASP A 34 -8.70 13.09 10.22
N LEU A 35 -7.92 13.78 11.04
CA LEU A 35 -7.02 14.83 10.57
C LEU A 35 -5.68 14.31 10.01
N ILE A 36 -5.20 13.16 10.48
CA ILE A 36 -3.88 12.64 10.11
C ILE A 36 -4.02 11.45 9.17
N PHE A 37 -4.80 10.44 9.55
CA PHE A 37 -4.81 9.16 8.83
C PHE A 37 -5.80 9.11 7.67
N GLU A 38 -6.93 9.82 7.73
CA GLU A 38 -7.92 9.84 6.63
C GLU A 38 -7.60 10.88 5.57
N HIS A 39 -7.04 12.03 5.96
CA HIS A 39 -6.75 13.14 5.05
C HIS A 39 -5.25 13.32 4.75
N GLY A 40 -4.37 12.68 5.51
CA GLY A 40 -2.93 12.72 5.30
C GLY A 40 -2.41 11.70 4.29
N PRO A 41 -1.14 11.80 3.88
CA PRO A 41 -0.50 10.80 3.04
C PRO A 41 -0.41 9.46 3.80
N ARG A 42 -1.00 8.41 3.22
CA ARG A 42 -1.08 7.10 3.83
C ARG A 42 0.16 6.28 3.52
N TYR A 43 0.95 5.97 4.54
CA TYR A 43 2.12 5.11 4.38
C TYR A 43 1.71 3.67 4.02
N LEU A 44 2.30 3.13 2.96
CA LEU A 44 2.00 1.79 2.43
C LEU A 44 3.17 0.82 2.57
N GLY A 45 4.38 1.32 2.62
CA GLY A 45 5.58 0.50 2.69
C GLY A 45 6.80 1.17 2.08
N HIS A 46 7.86 0.40 1.85
CA HIS A 46 9.08 0.87 1.21
C HIS A 46 9.23 0.22 -0.17
N GLU A 47 9.77 0.94 -1.15
CA GLU A 47 9.96 0.44 -2.52
C GLU A 47 10.83 -0.83 -2.61
N LEU A 48 11.73 -1.03 -1.63
CA LEU A 48 12.51 -2.27 -1.49
C LEU A 48 11.67 -3.49 -1.09
N SER A 49 10.39 -3.31 -0.77
CA SER A 49 9.48 -4.45 -0.59
C SER A 49 9.14 -5.15 -1.90
N VAL A 50 9.40 -4.47 -3.03
CA VAL A 50 9.18 -4.93 -4.41
C VAL A 50 10.35 -4.46 -5.29
N PRO A 51 11.58 -4.99 -5.11
CA PRO A 51 12.79 -4.47 -5.75
C PRO A 51 12.84 -4.69 -7.26
N GLU A 52 12.35 -5.84 -7.75
CA GLU A 52 12.51 -6.26 -9.13
C GLU A 52 11.19 -6.24 -9.92
N PRO A 53 11.20 -5.96 -11.24
CA PRO A 53 10.00 -6.02 -12.07
C PRO A 53 9.25 -7.34 -11.91
N GLY A 54 7.94 -7.24 -11.70
CA GLY A 54 7.07 -8.38 -11.38
C GLY A 54 6.94 -8.69 -9.88
N ASP A 55 7.79 -8.11 -9.03
CA ASP A 55 7.61 -8.24 -7.58
C ASP A 55 6.32 -7.61 -7.13
N PHE A 56 5.68 -8.25 -6.16
CA PHE A 56 4.47 -7.74 -5.54
C PHE A 56 4.50 -7.89 -4.02
N HIS A 57 3.76 -7.00 -3.37
CA HIS A 57 3.46 -7.07 -1.94
C HIS A 57 1.97 -6.76 -1.74
N ALA A 58 1.17 -7.78 -1.45
CA ALA A 58 -0.23 -7.63 -1.07
C ALA A 58 -0.31 -7.00 0.33
N LEU A 59 -1.12 -5.94 0.48
CA LEU A 59 -1.19 -5.15 1.69
C LEU A 59 -2.06 -5.86 2.75
N ALA A 60 -1.42 -6.60 3.65
CA ALA A 60 -2.09 -7.39 4.68
C ALA A 60 -3.00 -6.55 5.59
N GLN A 61 -2.58 -5.31 5.91
CA GLN A 61 -3.36 -4.36 6.71
C GLN A 61 -4.68 -3.94 6.04
N GLU A 62 -4.86 -4.25 4.76
CA GLU A 62 -6.08 -3.99 3.98
C GLU A 62 -6.79 -5.27 3.54
N GLY A 63 -6.57 -6.37 4.26
CA GLY A 63 -7.13 -7.68 3.91
C GLY A 63 -6.67 -8.18 2.54
N GLU A 64 -5.47 -7.76 2.08
CA GLU A 64 -4.91 -8.05 0.78
C GLU A 64 -5.75 -7.52 -0.41
N GLY A 65 -6.65 -6.56 -0.16
CA GLY A 65 -7.50 -5.97 -1.20
C GLY A 65 -6.76 -5.12 -2.24
N ARG A 66 -5.55 -4.65 -1.90
CA ARG A 66 -4.64 -3.91 -2.78
C ARG A 66 -3.23 -4.49 -2.70
N ALA A 67 -2.41 -4.23 -3.71
CA ALA A 67 -1.02 -4.66 -3.77
C ALA A 67 -0.12 -3.59 -4.39
N LEU A 68 1.09 -3.47 -3.84
CA LEU A 68 2.20 -2.81 -4.50
C LEU A 68 2.78 -3.78 -5.53
N VAL A 69 3.02 -3.30 -6.74
CA VAL A 69 3.59 -4.09 -7.84
C VAL A 69 4.71 -3.30 -8.49
N ARG A 70 5.87 -3.91 -8.67
CA ARG A 70 6.98 -3.30 -9.42
C ARG A 70 6.76 -3.49 -10.91
N THR A 71 6.69 -2.40 -11.61
CA THR A 71 6.75 -2.34 -13.07
C THR A 71 8.14 -1.86 -13.54
N PRO A 72 8.49 -1.98 -14.82
CA PRO A 72 9.72 -1.37 -15.34
C PRO A 72 9.80 0.15 -15.18
N ARG A 73 8.66 0.82 -14.93
CA ARG A 73 8.57 2.28 -14.76
C ARG A 73 8.57 2.75 -13.31
N GLY A 74 8.35 1.85 -12.36
CA GLY A 74 8.27 2.17 -10.94
C GLY A 74 7.31 1.27 -10.18
N VAL A 75 6.96 1.66 -8.97
CA VAL A 75 5.97 0.96 -8.15
C VAL A 75 4.58 1.49 -8.48
N GLU A 76 3.64 0.57 -8.67
CA GLU A 76 2.21 0.84 -8.84
C GLU A 76 1.44 0.31 -7.63
N LEU A 77 0.37 0.98 -7.24
CA LEU A 77 -0.62 0.48 -6.28
C LEU A 77 -1.88 0.12 -7.04
N ILE A 78 -2.21 -1.15 -7.07
CA ILE A 78 -3.36 -1.65 -7.81
C ILE A 78 -4.35 -2.37 -6.90
N SER A 79 -5.61 -2.42 -7.34
CA SER A 79 -6.59 -3.34 -6.74
C SER A 79 -6.13 -4.78 -6.96
N ASN A 80 -6.09 -5.56 -5.89
CA ASN A 80 -5.74 -6.99 -5.93
C ASN A 80 -6.98 -7.89 -6.04
N VAL A 81 -8.11 -7.29 -6.40
CA VAL A 81 -9.41 -7.96 -6.52
C VAL A 81 -9.80 -8.08 -7.98
N CYS A 82 -9.92 -9.31 -8.47
CA CYS A 82 -10.27 -9.61 -9.86
C CYS A 82 -11.64 -9.02 -10.23
N ARG A 83 -11.71 -8.32 -11.34
CA ARG A 83 -12.95 -7.66 -11.82
C ARG A 83 -14.02 -8.64 -12.28
N HIS A 84 -13.70 -9.92 -12.46
CA HIS A 84 -14.66 -10.93 -12.87
C HIS A 84 -15.59 -11.35 -11.74
N ARG A 85 -15.04 -11.96 -10.67
CA ARG A 85 -15.82 -12.47 -9.51
C ARG A 85 -15.13 -12.17 -8.18
N GLN A 86 -14.43 -11.05 -8.10
CA GLN A 86 -13.88 -10.47 -6.88
C GLN A 86 -12.95 -11.39 -6.07
N ALA A 87 -12.23 -12.30 -6.74
CA ALA A 87 -11.21 -13.09 -6.09
C ALA A 87 -9.97 -12.25 -5.80
N VAL A 88 -9.38 -12.42 -4.63
CA VAL A 88 -8.04 -11.91 -4.31
C VAL A 88 -7.02 -12.70 -5.14
N MET A 89 -6.15 -12.00 -5.89
CA MET A 89 -5.27 -12.62 -6.88
C MET A 89 -3.87 -12.91 -6.35
N LEU A 90 -3.29 -11.96 -5.64
CA LEU A 90 -1.94 -12.04 -5.09
C LEU A 90 -2.02 -12.17 -3.56
N ARG A 91 -1.15 -12.99 -2.96
CA ARG A 91 -1.10 -13.18 -1.51
C ARG A 91 0.31 -12.99 -0.98
N GLY A 92 0.42 -12.25 0.12
CA GLY A 92 1.69 -11.99 0.76
C GLY A 92 2.66 -11.25 -0.17
N ARG A 93 3.83 -11.84 -0.40
CA ARG A 93 4.90 -11.30 -1.26
C ARG A 93 5.37 -12.34 -2.25
N GLY A 94 5.82 -11.89 -3.41
CA GLY A 94 6.37 -12.79 -4.42
C GLY A 94 6.67 -12.05 -5.73
N ASN A 95 6.92 -12.83 -6.78
CA ASN A 95 7.14 -12.31 -8.12
C ASN A 95 6.19 -12.99 -9.10
N THR A 96 5.38 -12.20 -9.79
CA THR A 96 4.40 -12.65 -10.80
C THR A 96 4.93 -12.59 -12.23
N LYS A 97 6.22 -12.25 -12.40
CA LYS A 97 6.89 -12.05 -13.69
C LYS A 97 6.28 -10.87 -14.46
N SER A 98 5.64 -11.13 -15.58
CA SER A 98 5.14 -10.09 -16.50
C SER A 98 3.63 -9.85 -16.42
N SER A 99 2.88 -10.67 -15.67
CA SER A 99 1.42 -10.57 -15.63
C SER A 99 0.84 -11.15 -14.35
N ILE A 100 -0.32 -10.63 -13.96
CA ILE A 100 -1.10 -11.08 -12.82
C ILE A 100 -2.24 -11.95 -13.33
N VAL A 101 -2.25 -13.23 -12.93
CA VAL A 101 -3.25 -14.20 -13.38
C VAL A 101 -4.19 -14.54 -12.24
N CYS A 102 -5.48 -14.31 -12.43
CA CYS A 102 -6.50 -14.69 -11.46
C CYS A 102 -6.54 -16.21 -11.27
N PRO A 103 -6.47 -16.72 -10.02
CA PRO A 103 -6.41 -18.17 -9.77
C PRO A 103 -7.72 -18.90 -10.10
N LEU A 104 -8.87 -18.19 -10.14
CA LEU A 104 -10.17 -18.84 -10.37
C LEU A 104 -10.44 -19.12 -11.85
N HIS A 105 -10.46 -18.07 -12.69
CA HIS A 105 -10.87 -18.19 -14.08
C HIS A 105 -9.84 -17.64 -15.08
N ARG A 106 -8.59 -17.43 -14.60
CA ARG A 106 -7.43 -17.05 -15.41
C ARG A 106 -7.58 -15.72 -16.15
N TRP A 107 -8.43 -14.81 -15.65
CA TRP A 107 -8.34 -13.44 -16.12
C TRP A 107 -6.96 -12.90 -15.85
N THR A 108 -6.34 -12.32 -16.86
CA THR A 108 -4.94 -11.94 -16.85
C THR A 108 -4.81 -10.44 -17.01
N TYR A 109 -4.04 -9.83 -16.14
CA TYR A 109 -3.74 -8.40 -16.16
C TYR A 109 -2.24 -8.19 -16.33
N ASP A 110 -1.84 -7.11 -16.97
CA ASP A 110 -0.45 -6.68 -16.91
C ASP A 110 -0.09 -6.11 -15.53
N LEU A 111 1.17 -5.74 -15.33
CA LEU A 111 1.65 -5.22 -14.03
C LEU A 111 1.08 -3.83 -13.68
N THR A 112 0.45 -3.14 -14.61
CA THR A 112 -0.25 -1.86 -14.38
C THR A 112 -1.73 -2.04 -14.10
N GLY A 113 -2.23 -3.28 -14.09
CA GLY A 113 -3.63 -3.61 -13.86
C GLY A 113 -4.52 -3.56 -15.09
N ARG A 114 -3.97 -3.37 -16.31
CA ARG A 114 -4.73 -3.45 -17.54
C ARG A 114 -5.11 -4.91 -17.83
N LEU A 115 -6.37 -5.15 -18.17
CA LEU A 115 -6.83 -6.48 -18.60
C LEU A 115 -6.21 -6.82 -19.97
N ILE A 116 -5.53 -7.96 -20.06
CA ILE A 116 -4.88 -8.46 -21.29
C ILE A 116 -5.38 -9.84 -21.71
N GLY A 117 -6.23 -10.47 -20.90
CA GLY A 117 -6.84 -11.75 -21.25
C GLY A 117 -8.06 -12.03 -20.38
N ALA A 118 -9.17 -12.34 -21.04
CA ALA A 118 -10.44 -12.70 -20.39
C ALA A 118 -11.00 -13.96 -21.06
N PRO A 119 -10.56 -15.18 -20.66
CA PRO A 119 -11.06 -16.43 -21.23
C PRO A 119 -12.58 -16.49 -21.16
N HIS A 120 -13.20 -17.03 -22.22
CA HIS A 120 -14.65 -17.16 -22.41
C HIS A 120 -15.42 -15.86 -22.69
N PHE A 121 -14.73 -14.75 -22.94
CA PHE A 121 -15.32 -13.51 -23.43
C PHE A 121 -14.93 -13.34 -24.90
N ALA A 122 -15.90 -13.09 -25.77
CA ALA A 122 -15.64 -12.89 -27.20
C ALA A 122 -14.94 -11.56 -27.46
N ASP A 123 -15.32 -10.53 -26.69
CA ASP A 123 -14.77 -9.18 -26.77
C ASP A 123 -14.09 -8.78 -25.45
N ASP A 124 -13.18 -7.81 -25.50
CA ASP A 124 -12.56 -7.25 -24.30
C ASP A 124 -13.65 -6.53 -23.45
N PRO A 125 -13.92 -7.01 -22.23
CA PRO A 125 -14.91 -6.36 -21.36
C PRO A 125 -14.45 -5.02 -20.80
N CYS A 126 -13.22 -4.55 -21.10
CA CYS A 126 -12.63 -3.30 -20.63
C CYS A 126 -12.61 -3.16 -19.10
N LEU A 127 -12.47 -4.26 -18.37
CA LEU A 127 -12.51 -4.31 -16.91
C LEU A 127 -11.11 -4.33 -16.29
N ASN A 128 -10.39 -3.21 -16.43
CA ASN A 128 -9.08 -3.02 -15.80
C ASN A 128 -9.20 -2.99 -14.27
N LEU A 129 -8.11 -3.33 -13.57
CA LEU A 129 -7.99 -3.10 -12.14
C LEU A 129 -7.91 -1.60 -11.86
N ASN A 130 -8.43 -1.17 -10.71
CA ASN A 130 -8.21 0.19 -10.26
C ASN A 130 -6.73 0.39 -9.92
N ASN A 131 -6.19 1.51 -10.34
CA ASN A 131 -4.87 1.99 -9.99
C ASN A 131 -5.02 3.22 -9.08
N TYR A 132 -4.15 3.34 -8.09
CA TYR A 132 -4.21 4.39 -7.07
C TYR A 132 -2.92 5.22 -7.14
N PRO A 133 -3.02 6.55 -7.07
CA PRO A 133 -1.85 7.41 -7.17
C PRO A 133 -0.92 7.24 -5.97
N LEU A 134 0.37 7.15 -6.26
CA LEU A 134 1.44 7.03 -5.28
C LEU A 134 2.34 8.25 -5.24
N GLN A 135 2.88 8.51 -4.07
CA GLN A 135 3.99 9.40 -3.84
C GLN A 135 5.12 8.64 -3.16
N THR A 136 6.36 8.90 -3.58
CA THR A 136 7.55 8.32 -2.95
C THR A 136 8.42 9.42 -2.35
N TRP A 137 8.94 9.17 -1.16
CA TRP A 137 9.90 10.03 -0.50
C TRP A 137 10.98 9.18 0.17
N ASN A 138 12.22 9.34 -0.30
CA ASN A 138 13.38 8.56 0.20
C ASN A 138 13.12 7.04 0.27
N GLY A 139 12.46 6.47 -0.74
CA GLY A 139 12.11 5.06 -0.81
C GLY A 139 10.83 4.67 -0.04
N LEU A 140 10.31 5.55 0.80
CA LEU A 140 9.01 5.35 1.44
C LEU A 140 7.89 5.60 0.43
N VAL A 141 6.90 4.71 0.41
CA VAL A 141 5.78 4.74 -0.52
C VAL A 141 4.51 5.14 0.23
N PHE A 142 3.85 6.15 -0.28
CA PHE A 142 2.60 6.68 0.27
C PHE A 142 1.51 6.68 -0.80
N GLU A 143 0.27 6.42 -0.41
CA GLU A 143 -0.88 6.77 -1.22
C GLU A 143 -1.01 8.30 -1.22
N ALA A 144 -1.13 8.90 -2.41
CA ALA A 144 -1.36 10.34 -2.48
C ALA A 144 -2.72 10.67 -1.85
N SER A 145 -2.78 11.73 -1.04
CA SER A 145 -4.03 12.27 -0.51
C SER A 145 -4.98 12.60 -1.66
N ARG A 146 -6.25 12.25 -1.50
CA ARG A 146 -7.31 12.56 -2.45
C ARG A 146 -7.64 14.05 -2.46
#